data_8e23e746de268eaa8274644fe8aa6985
#
_entry.id   8e23e746de268eaa8274644fe8aa6985
#
_cell.length_a   1.000
_cell.length_b   1.000
_cell.length_c   1.000
_cell.angle_alpha   90.00
_cell.angle_beta   90.00
_cell.angle_gamma   90.00
#
_symmetry.space_group_name_H-M   'P 1'
#
loop_
_entity.id
_entity.type
_entity.pdbx_description
1 polymer ?
#
loop_
_entity_poly.entity_id
_entity_poly.type
_entity_poly.pdbx_seq_one_letter_code
_entity_poly.pdbx_strand_id
1 'polypeptide(L)'
;IKSSAASDVYKRQARYMVRMREIEQSMDIIEQLIDNIPEGEYQLKMKPVIRIPEGSYYAAVEGSRGEFGVFIESRGEKSPYRMKFRSTGLPLVSCLETIARGTKIADLIAIGGTLDYVVPDIDR
;
A
#
# COMPACT_ATOMS: atom_id res chain seq x y z
N ILE A 1 12.20 -34.09 1.74
CA ILE A 1 11.24 -33.57 0.73
C ILE A 1 9.87 -33.28 1.36
N LYS A 2 9.37 -34.18 2.25
CA LYS A 2 8.11 -33.94 2.96
C LYS A 2 8.15 -32.74 3.93
N SER A 3 9.30 -32.40 4.48
CA SER A 3 9.45 -31.27 5.40
C SER A 3 9.36 -29.88 4.72
N SER A 4 9.85 -29.76 3.48
CA SER A 4 9.79 -28.49 2.74
C SER A 4 8.35 -28.15 2.34
N ALA A 5 7.58 -29.09 1.81
CA ALA A 5 6.19 -28.87 1.42
C ALA A 5 5.30 -28.51 2.62
N ALA A 6 5.48 -29.16 3.77
CA ALA A 6 4.78 -28.81 4.99
C ALA A 6 5.14 -27.38 5.46
N SER A 7 6.43 -27.03 5.45
CA SER A 7 6.90 -25.67 5.78
C SER A 7 6.25 -24.59 4.90
N ASP A 8 6.12 -24.85 3.59
CA ASP A 8 5.52 -23.89 2.67
C ASP A 8 4.00 -23.71 2.86
N VAL A 9 3.31 -24.77 3.25
CA VAL A 9 1.89 -24.70 3.65
C VAL A 9 1.74 -23.83 4.88
N TYR A 10 2.56 -24.02 5.93
CA TYR A 10 2.51 -23.19 7.14
C TYR A 10 2.81 -21.70 6.86
N LYS A 11 3.78 -21.43 6.01
CA LYS A 11 4.11 -20.05 5.61
C LYS A 11 2.93 -19.36 4.89
N ARG A 12 2.24 -20.07 4.01
CA ARG A 12 1.04 -19.56 3.32
C ARG A 12 -0.11 -19.32 4.29
N GLN A 13 -0.35 -20.27 5.19
CA GLN A 13 -1.37 -20.13 6.22
C GLN A 13 -1.06 -18.94 7.15
N ALA A 14 0.20 -18.75 7.54
CA ALA A 14 0.60 -17.62 8.37
C ALA A 14 0.30 -16.26 7.70
N ARG A 15 0.61 -16.11 6.40
CA ARG A 15 0.28 -14.90 5.64
C ARG A 15 -1.23 -14.68 5.55
N TYR A 16 -2.02 -15.73 5.33
CA TYR A 16 -3.47 -15.64 5.35
C TYR A 16 -4.00 -15.17 6.71
N MET A 17 -3.50 -15.74 7.80
CA MET A 17 -3.90 -15.36 9.16
C MET A 17 -3.55 -13.92 9.49
N VAL A 18 -2.45 -13.39 8.95
CA VAL A 18 -2.12 -11.95 9.07
C VAL A 18 -3.23 -11.11 8.45
N ARG A 19 -3.68 -11.44 7.23
CA ARG A 19 -4.78 -10.71 6.56
C ARG A 19 -6.08 -10.75 7.38
N MET A 20 -6.41 -11.90 7.96
CA MET A 20 -7.60 -12.02 8.81
C MET A 20 -7.52 -11.11 10.04
N ARG A 21 -6.35 -11.07 10.71
CA ARG A 21 -6.14 -10.18 11.86
C ARG A 21 -6.16 -8.70 11.48
N GLU A 22 -5.67 -8.35 10.31
CA GLU A 22 -5.73 -6.97 9.80
C GLU A 22 -7.18 -6.51 9.58
N ILE A 23 -8.08 -7.41 9.17
CA ILE A 23 -9.51 -7.12 9.06
C ILE A 23 -10.10 -6.84 10.44
N GLU A 24 -9.81 -7.66 11.44
CA GLU A 24 -10.25 -7.46 12.83
C GLU A 24 -9.78 -6.09 13.35
N GLN A 25 -8.49 -5.78 13.21
CA GLN A 25 -7.94 -4.49 13.62
C GLN A 25 -8.56 -3.30 12.88
N SER A 26 -8.88 -3.46 11.60
CA SER A 26 -9.54 -2.42 10.83
C SER A 26 -10.98 -2.16 11.32
N MET A 27 -11.69 -3.20 11.72
CA MET A 27 -13.01 -3.06 12.33
C MET A 27 -12.93 -2.33 13.68
N ASP A 28 -11.98 -2.70 14.53
CA ASP A 28 -11.76 -2.04 15.82
C ASP A 28 -11.44 -0.54 15.64
N ILE A 29 -10.64 -0.19 14.62
CA ILE A 29 -10.33 1.20 14.31
C ILE A 29 -11.59 1.95 13.84
N ILE A 30 -12.39 1.34 12.98
CA ILE A 30 -13.64 1.95 12.50
C ILE A 30 -14.60 2.19 13.67
N GLU A 31 -14.78 1.22 14.57
CA GLU A 31 -15.63 1.37 15.74
C GLU A 31 -15.18 2.54 16.63
N GLN A 32 -13.87 2.69 16.86
CA GLN A 32 -13.33 3.80 17.65
C GLN A 32 -13.50 5.17 16.99
N LEU A 33 -13.47 5.22 15.67
CA LEU A 33 -13.51 6.48 14.93
C LEU A 33 -14.92 6.94 14.60
N ILE A 34 -15.88 6.02 14.40
CA ILE A 34 -17.22 6.35 13.91
C ILE A 34 -17.97 7.30 14.84
N ASP A 35 -17.78 7.12 16.16
CA ASP A 35 -18.40 7.95 17.19
C ASP A 35 -17.60 9.24 17.47
N ASN A 36 -16.39 9.33 16.96
CA ASN A 36 -15.45 10.44 17.21
C ASN A 36 -15.12 11.24 15.95
N ILE A 37 -15.92 11.10 14.91
CA ILE A 37 -15.73 11.91 13.70
C ILE A 37 -16.02 13.37 14.04
N PRO A 38 -15.05 14.28 13.88
CA PRO A 38 -15.26 15.68 14.20
C PRO A 38 -16.32 16.29 13.28
N GLU A 39 -17.23 17.05 13.87
CA GLU A 39 -18.17 17.87 13.10
C GLU A 39 -17.43 19.04 12.46
N GLY A 40 -17.82 19.41 11.26
CA GLY A 40 -17.24 20.55 10.57
C GLY A 40 -17.17 20.40 9.04
N GLU A 41 -16.47 21.32 8.41
CA GLU A 41 -16.26 21.27 6.97
C GLU A 41 -15.28 20.11 6.64
N TYR A 42 -15.68 19.21 5.75
CA TYR A 42 -14.87 18.05 5.31
C TYR A 42 -13.78 18.46 4.32
N GLN A 43 -13.78 19.70 3.86
CA GLN A 43 -12.82 20.22 2.88
C GLN A 43 -12.43 21.66 3.17
N LEU A 44 -11.14 21.94 3.13
CA LEU A 44 -10.64 23.30 3.17
C LEU A 44 -11.01 24.05 1.88
N LYS A 45 -11.46 25.30 2.01
CA LYS A 45 -11.67 26.21 0.87
C LYS A 45 -10.31 26.59 0.28
N MET A 46 -9.95 25.97 -0.81
CA MET A 46 -8.71 26.27 -1.52
C MET A 46 -8.96 27.11 -2.76
N LYS A 47 -7.95 27.89 -3.15
CA LYS A 47 -7.99 28.62 -4.41
C LYS A 47 -8.03 27.63 -5.58
N PRO A 48 -8.73 27.95 -6.70
CA PRO A 48 -8.80 27.08 -7.88
C PRO A 48 -7.44 26.74 -8.48
N VAL A 49 -6.45 27.60 -8.27
CA VAL A 49 -5.06 27.40 -8.71
C VAL A 49 -4.15 27.45 -7.51
N ILE A 50 -3.54 26.34 -7.20
CA ILE A 50 -2.52 26.21 -6.16
C ILE A 50 -1.16 26.31 -6.86
N ARG A 51 -0.33 27.25 -6.39
CA ARG A 51 1.07 27.32 -6.81
C ARG A 51 1.94 26.89 -5.66
N ILE A 52 2.64 25.78 -5.85
CA ILE A 52 3.61 25.30 -4.87
C ILE A 52 4.89 26.13 -5.06
N PRO A 53 5.48 26.69 -4.00
CA PRO A 53 6.76 27.39 -4.10
C PRO A 53 7.83 26.55 -4.80
N GLU A 54 8.84 27.20 -5.34
CA GLU A 54 9.99 26.49 -5.94
C GLU A 54 10.67 25.63 -4.89
N GLY A 55 10.93 24.37 -5.22
CA GLY A 55 11.56 23.42 -4.33
C GLY A 55 11.13 21.98 -4.58
N SER A 56 11.73 21.08 -3.82
CA SER A 56 11.44 19.65 -3.82
C SER A 56 10.74 19.27 -2.52
N TYR A 57 9.63 18.60 -2.63
CA TYR A 57 8.78 18.21 -1.50
C TYR A 57 8.53 16.71 -1.54
N TYR A 58 8.61 16.08 -0.37
CA TYR A 58 8.22 14.69 -0.20
C TYR A 58 7.29 14.56 1.00
N ALA A 59 6.20 13.87 0.80
CA ALA A 59 5.28 13.50 1.87
C ALA A 59 4.91 12.02 1.74
N ALA A 60 4.81 11.34 2.84
CA ALA A 60 4.42 9.94 2.89
C ALA A 60 3.38 9.72 3.99
N VAL A 61 2.50 8.77 3.75
CA VAL A 61 1.48 8.32 4.69
C VAL A 61 1.50 6.80 4.79
N GLU A 62 1.18 6.29 5.95
CA GLU A 62 0.96 4.86 6.15
C GLU A 62 -0.38 4.47 5.54
N GLY A 63 -0.36 3.55 4.60
CA GLY A 63 -1.54 2.93 4.03
C GLY A 63 -1.72 1.50 4.54
N SER A 64 -2.87 0.89 4.26
CA SER A 64 -3.17 -0.50 4.64
C SER A 64 -2.18 -1.53 4.06
N ARG A 65 -1.45 -1.17 3.00
CA ARG A 65 -0.45 -2.02 2.32
C ARG A 65 0.98 -1.53 2.48
N GLY A 66 1.20 -0.54 3.34
CA GLY A 66 2.51 0.06 3.59
C GLY A 66 2.57 1.54 3.23
N GLU A 67 3.76 2.09 3.17
CA GLU A 67 3.97 3.51 2.93
C GLU A 67 3.63 3.92 1.49
N PHE A 68 2.71 4.87 1.35
CA PHE A 68 2.42 5.58 0.10
C PHE A 68 3.06 6.96 0.14
N GLY A 69 3.89 7.27 -0.83
CA GLY A 69 4.63 8.53 -0.88
C GLY A 69 4.41 9.31 -2.16
N VAL A 70 4.47 10.62 -2.05
CA VAL A 70 4.40 11.55 -3.18
C VAL A 70 5.60 12.48 -3.14
N PHE A 71 6.36 12.48 -4.21
CA PHE A 71 7.44 13.44 -4.44
C PHE A 71 7.01 14.45 -5.49
N ILE A 72 7.20 15.73 -5.20
CA ILE A 72 6.86 16.84 -6.10
C ILE A 72 8.07 17.76 -6.22
N GLU A 73 8.45 18.05 -7.46
CA GLU A 73 9.40 19.12 -7.79
C GLU A 73 8.64 20.28 -8.42
N SER A 74 8.72 21.45 -7.81
CA SER A 74 8.01 22.65 -8.24
C SER A 74 8.99 23.74 -8.67
N ARG A 75 8.63 24.47 -9.73
CA ARG A 75 9.29 25.71 -10.20
C ARG A 75 8.45 26.96 -9.95
N GLY A 76 7.47 26.89 -9.04
CA GLY A 76 6.57 28.02 -8.78
C GLY A 76 5.47 28.21 -9.82
N GLU A 77 5.32 27.30 -10.75
CA GLU A 77 4.32 27.35 -11.81
C GLU A 77 2.97 26.76 -11.37
N LYS A 78 1.96 26.81 -12.25
CA LYS A 78 0.62 26.24 -12.00
C LYS A 78 0.61 24.72 -11.96
N SER A 79 1.60 24.09 -12.59
CA SER A 79 1.76 22.64 -12.64
C SER A 79 3.10 22.26 -12.05
N PRO A 80 3.21 21.13 -11.36
CA PRO A 80 4.49 20.63 -10.90
C PRO A 80 5.40 20.31 -12.09
N TYR A 81 6.68 20.63 -11.98
CA TYR A 81 7.67 20.28 -12.99
C TYR A 81 7.85 18.77 -13.10
N ARG A 82 7.84 18.07 -11.95
CA ARG A 82 7.91 16.62 -11.86
C ARG A 82 7.10 16.14 -10.67
N MET A 83 6.40 15.04 -10.87
CA MET A 83 5.71 14.31 -9.80
C MET A 83 6.08 12.84 -9.89
N LYS A 84 6.32 12.22 -8.74
CA LYS A 84 6.59 10.80 -8.61
C LYS A 84 5.81 10.23 -7.44
N PHE A 85 5.12 9.12 -7.68
CA PHE A 85 4.42 8.37 -6.65
C PHE A 85 5.25 7.17 -6.23
N ARG A 86 5.37 6.97 -4.92
CA ARG A 86 5.86 5.73 -4.34
C ARG A 86 4.65 4.87 -4.03
N SER A 87 4.44 3.86 -4.84
CA SER A 87 3.37 2.90 -4.68
C SER A 87 3.70 1.88 -3.58
N THR A 88 2.69 1.40 -2.89
CA THR A 88 2.82 0.34 -1.88
C THR A 88 2.98 -1.03 -2.53
N GLY A 89 2.45 -1.24 -3.72
CA GLY A 89 2.45 -2.53 -4.43
C GLY A 89 3.83 -2.93 -4.97
N LEU A 90 4.67 -1.98 -5.35
CA LEU A 90 5.96 -2.27 -5.97
C LEU A 90 6.91 -3.06 -5.04
N PRO A 91 7.12 -2.69 -3.77
CA PRO A 91 7.88 -3.51 -2.82
C PRO A 91 7.28 -4.91 -2.61
N LEU A 92 5.95 -5.02 -2.57
CA LEU A 92 5.27 -6.31 -2.39
C LEU A 92 5.53 -7.26 -3.56
N VAL A 93 5.46 -6.75 -4.79
CA VAL A 93 5.74 -7.54 -6.00
C VAL A 93 7.22 -7.92 -6.09
N SER A 94 8.13 -7.07 -5.66
CA SER A 94 9.56 -7.43 -5.65
C SER A 94 9.88 -8.60 -4.73
N CYS A 95 9.08 -8.82 -3.68
CA CYS A 95 9.19 -10.00 -2.82
C CYS A 95 8.72 -11.30 -3.50
N LEU A 96 7.88 -11.21 -4.54
CA LEU A 96 7.27 -12.36 -5.19
C LEU A 96 8.33 -13.32 -5.74
N GLU A 97 9.38 -12.82 -6.37
CA GLU A 97 10.46 -13.65 -6.92
C GLU A 97 11.09 -14.53 -5.83
N THR A 98 11.37 -13.96 -4.67
CA THR A 98 11.99 -14.68 -3.56
C THR A 98 11.05 -15.74 -2.97
N ILE A 99 9.77 -15.39 -2.79
CA ILE A 99 8.77 -16.24 -2.14
C ILE A 99 8.31 -17.36 -3.08
N ALA A 100 8.22 -17.10 -4.39
CA ALA A 100 7.76 -18.06 -5.39
C ALA A 100 8.83 -19.08 -5.79
N ARG A 101 10.09 -18.80 -5.54
CA ARG A 101 11.19 -19.69 -5.95
C ARG A 101 11.06 -21.07 -5.30
N GLY A 102 11.04 -22.11 -6.13
CA GLY A 102 10.90 -23.51 -5.69
C GLY A 102 9.47 -23.95 -5.38
N THR A 103 8.46 -23.10 -5.59
CA THR A 103 7.05 -23.45 -5.43
C THR A 103 6.44 -23.97 -6.73
N LYS A 104 5.26 -24.58 -6.65
CA LYS A 104 4.51 -25.00 -7.84
C LYS A 104 3.83 -23.79 -8.50
N ILE A 105 3.67 -23.82 -9.82
CA ILE A 105 2.96 -22.75 -10.57
C ILE A 105 1.54 -22.55 -10.05
N ALA A 106 0.85 -23.63 -9.68
CA ALA A 106 -0.49 -23.54 -9.08
C ALA A 106 -0.51 -22.77 -7.75
N ASP A 107 0.58 -22.74 -7.01
CA ASP A 107 0.70 -22.03 -5.75
C ASP A 107 0.97 -20.51 -5.95
N LEU A 108 1.41 -20.10 -7.14
CA LEU A 108 1.76 -18.72 -7.44
C LEU A 108 0.58 -17.77 -7.26
N ILE A 109 -0.62 -18.18 -7.67
CA ILE A 109 -1.84 -17.40 -7.50
C ILE A 109 -2.16 -17.21 -6.02
N ALA A 110 -2.05 -18.28 -5.23
CA ALA A 110 -2.27 -18.21 -3.79
C ALA A 110 -1.22 -17.33 -3.08
N ILE A 111 0.03 -17.39 -3.50
CA ILE A 111 1.11 -16.54 -3.00
C ILE A 111 0.80 -15.08 -3.32
N GLY A 112 0.45 -14.77 -4.56
CA GLY A 112 0.07 -13.43 -4.99
C GLY A 112 -1.10 -12.85 -4.19
N GLY A 113 -2.16 -13.64 -3.99
CA GLY A 113 -3.31 -13.24 -3.19
C GLY A 113 -2.97 -12.95 -1.72
N THR A 114 -2.02 -13.69 -1.14
CA THR A 114 -1.59 -13.46 0.25
C THR A 114 -0.64 -12.28 0.42
N LEU A 115 -0.01 -11.79 -0.65
CA LEU A 115 0.82 -10.58 -0.64
C LEU A 115 -0.02 -9.30 -0.73
N ASP A 116 -1.27 -9.40 -1.16
CA ASP A 116 -2.23 -8.30 -1.25
C ASP A 116 -1.72 -7.13 -2.12
N TYR A 117 -1.00 -7.43 -3.21
CA TYR A 117 -0.64 -6.39 -4.17
C TYR A 117 -1.77 -6.12 -5.16
N VAL A 118 -1.89 -4.89 -5.61
CA VAL A 118 -2.87 -4.44 -6.59
C VAL A 118 -2.14 -4.02 -7.86
N VAL A 119 -2.41 -4.70 -8.98
CA VAL A 119 -1.70 -4.47 -10.25
C VAL A 119 -1.80 -3.02 -10.75
N PRO A 120 -2.98 -2.35 -10.72
CA PRO A 120 -3.08 -0.95 -11.10
C PRO A 120 -2.23 0.01 -10.26
N ASP A 121 -1.90 -0.35 -9.02
CA ASP A 121 -1.02 0.44 -8.17
C ASP A 121 0.47 0.35 -8.56
N ILE A 122 0.84 -0.71 -9.25
CA ILE A 122 2.21 -0.98 -9.71
C ILE A 122 2.50 -0.30 -11.05
N ASP A 123 1.50 -0.24 -11.90
CA ASP A 123 1.57 0.33 -13.26
C ASP A 123 1.34 1.86 -13.21
N ARG A 124 2.41 2.60 -12.82
CA ARG A 124 2.40 4.07 -12.71
C ARG A 124 3.67 4.71 -13.24
#